data_4a518b3cba70403be36398c2ee2dfd3a
#
_entry.id   4a518b3cba70403be36398c2ee2dfd3a
#
_cell.length_a   1.000
_cell.length_b   1.000
_cell.length_c   1.000
_cell.angle_alpha   90.00
_cell.angle_beta   90.00
_cell.angle_gamma   90.00
#
_symmetry.space_group_name_H-M   'P 1'
#
loop_
_entity.id
_entity.type
_entity.pdbx_description
1 polymer ?
#
loop_
_entity_poly.entity_id
_entity_poly.type
_entity_poly.pdbx_seq_one_letter_code
_entity_poly.pdbx_strand_id
1 'polypeptide(L)'
;VKAPGFGDRRKEMLQDIATLTGGTVISSDLGYELKDATVDMLGHARQVKVTKENTTIVGGAGDKDAIASRIGQIRNQIEAATSDFDREKLQERLAKLAGGVAVIKVGAATEVEMKDKKLRIEDALNATKAAVQEGVVAGGGTAPINAIPAVRELCDSLEGDERTGAKIVLKALEAPLRQIAKNAGLEGSVITVSYTHLRAHETDSY
;
A
#
# COMPACT_ATOMS: atom_id res chain seq x y z
N VAL A 1 -3.61 -3.65 25.11
CA VAL A 1 -3.32 -3.10 23.77
C VAL A 1 -1.93 -2.51 23.78
N LYS A 2 -1.13 -2.76 22.76
CA LYS A 2 0.16 -2.10 22.59
C LYS A 2 -0.06 -0.65 22.15
N ALA A 3 0.75 0.29 22.67
CA ALA A 3 0.75 1.66 22.22
C ALA A 3 1.17 1.74 20.74
N PRO A 4 0.55 2.60 19.92
CA PRO A 4 0.91 2.74 18.52
C PRO A 4 2.24 3.50 18.37
N GLY A 5 3.16 2.94 17.58
CA GLY A 5 4.46 3.57 17.28
C GLY A 5 5.43 3.67 18.46
N PHE A 6 6.49 4.46 18.28
CA PHE A 6 7.56 4.68 19.24
C PHE A 6 7.94 6.17 19.31
N GLY A 7 8.50 6.60 20.44
CA GLY A 7 8.98 7.97 20.64
C GLY A 7 7.91 9.04 20.42
N ASP A 8 8.27 10.14 19.80
CA ASP A 8 7.37 11.28 19.56
C ASP A 8 6.21 10.92 18.63
N ARG A 9 6.40 9.99 17.68
CA ARG A 9 5.31 9.48 16.85
C ARG A 9 4.21 8.82 17.66
N ARG A 10 4.55 8.14 18.76
CA ARG A 10 3.57 7.56 19.69
C ARG A 10 2.69 8.65 20.31
N LYS A 11 3.30 9.74 20.75
CA LYS A 11 2.58 10.88 21.35
C LYS A 11 1.60 11.47 20.36
N GLU A 12 2.04 11.69 19.13
CA GLU A 12 1.23 12.24 18.05
C GLU A 12 0.06 11.31 17.67
N MET A 13 0.31 10.00 17.58
CA MET A 13 -0.75 9.02 17.27
C MET A 13 -1.76 8.89 18.43
N LEU A 14 -1.32 8.97 19.68
CA LEU A 14 -2.22 8.98 20.84
C LEU A 14 -3.07 10.25 20.84
N GLN A 15 -2.49 11.39 20.48
CA GLN A 15 -3.23 12.65 20.36
C GLN A 15 -4.28 12.58 19.24
N ASP A 16 -3.96 11.95 18.11
CA ASP A 16 -4.92 11.73 17.01
C ASP A 16 -6.09 10.85 17.47
N ILE A 17 -5.82 9.79 18.25
CA ILE A 17 -6.85 8.92 18.82
C ILE A 17 -7.72 9.69 19.82
N ALA A 18 -7.10 10.48 20.70
CA ALA A 18 -7.81 11.30 21.68
C ALA A 18 -8.74 12.32 20.98
N THR A 19 -8.24 13.02 19.97
CA THR A 19 -9.04 13.95 19.16
C THR A 19 -10.21 13.24 18.46
N LEU A 20 -9.97 12.05 17.89
CA LEU A 20 -11.00 11.26 17.21
C LEU A 20 -12.10 10.79 18.18
N THR A 21 -11.76 10.46 19.41
CA THR A 21 -12.67 9.84 20.38
C THR A 21 -13.21 10.81 21.42
N GLY A 22 -12.69 12.04 21.46
CA GLY A 22 -13.04 13.05 22.49
C GLY A 22 -12.42 12.74 23.86
N GLY A 23 -11.34 11.94 23.90
CA GLY A 23 -10.62 11.62 25.13
C GLY A 23 -9.42 12.54 25.39
N THR A 24 -8.72 12.29 26.48
CA THR A 24 -7.51 13.01 26.90
C THR A 24 -6.33 12.08 26.93
N VAL A 25 -5.20 12.49 26.36
CA VAL A 25 -3.94 11.73 26.49
C VAL A 25 -3.36 11.93 27.87
N ILE A 26 -3.17 10.83 28.59
CA ILE A 26 -2.54 10.83 29.92
C ILE A 26 -1.06 10.54 29.71
N SER A 27 -0.24 11.55 29.98
CA SER A 27 1.21 11.47 29.85
C SER A 27 1.87 12.37 30.88
N SER A 28 2.97 11.92 31.47
CA SER A 28 3.80 12.72 32.39
C SER A 28 4.30 14.01 31.76
N ASP A 29 4.55 14.01 30.45
CA ASP A 29 4.97 15.21 29.69
C ASP A 29 3.88 16.28 29.65
N LEU A 30 2.59 15.89 29.78
CA LEU A 30 1.43 16.79 29.85
C LEU A 30 1.03 17.08 31.30
N GLY A 31 1.78 16.59 32.29
CA GLY A 31 1.48 16.77 33.70
C GLY A 31 0.40 15.86 34.26
N TYR A 32 -0.04 14.83 33.52
CA TYR A 32 -1.02 13.86 33.98
C TYR A 32 -0.36 12.56 34.43
N GLU A 33 -0.77 12.04 35.58
CA GLU A 33 -0.41 10.70 36.03
C GLU A 33 -1.61 9.76 35.94
N LEU A 34 -1.35 8.47 35.75
CA LEU A 34 -2.42 7.45 35.64
C LEU A 34 -3.33 7.40 36.90
N LYS A 35 -2.77 7.72 38.07
CA LYS A 35 -3.56 7.76 39.32
C LYS A 35 -4.62 8.85 39.34
N ASP A 36 -4.43 9.91 38.55
CA ASP A 36 -5.32 11.07 38.49
C ASP A 36 -6.34 10.93 37.35
N ALA A 37 -6.32 9.79 36.61
CA ALA A 37 -7.24 9.55 35.52
C ALA A 37 -8.67 9.35 36.00
N THR A 38 -9.59 10.11 35.41
CA THR A 38 -11.02 10.02 35.66
C THR A 38 -11.78 9.47 34.45
N VAL A 39 -13.02 9.03 34.67
CA VAL A 39 -13.84 8.48 33.58
C VAL A 39 -14.12 9.52 32.50
N ASP A 40 -14.20 10.80 32.86
CA ASP A 40 -14.45 11.90 31.94
C ASP A 40 -13.30 12.13 30.93
N MET A 41 -12.12 11.64 31.25
CA MET A 41 -10.94 11.69 30.36
C MET A 41 -10.97 10.58 29.30
N LEU A 42 -11.85 9.59 29.44
CA LEU A 42 -11.95 8.49 28.48
C LEU A 42 -12.68 8.94 27.22
N GLY A 43 -12.14 8.58 26.07
CA GLY A 43 -12.80 8.79 24.79
C GLY A 43 -13.93 7.79 24.55
N HIS A 44 -14.83 8.12 23.62
CA HIS A 44 -15.97 7.31 23.24
C HIS A 44 -15.90 6.93 21.77
N ALA A 45 -16.30 5.71 21.44
CA ALA A 45 -16.39 5.22 20.08
C ALA A 45 -17.56 4.24 19.95
N ARG A 46 -18.16 4.16 18.75
CA ARG A 46 -19.25 3.23 18.49
C ARG A 46 -18.80 1.77 18.59
N GLN A 47 -17.59 1.48 18.12
CA GLN A 47 -17.01 0.15 18.14
C GLN A 47 -15.49 0.22 18.21
N VAL A 48 -14.90 -0.62 19.06
CA VAL A 48 -13.46 -0.85 19.10
C VAL A 48 -13.21 -2.34 18.93
N LYS A 49 -12.44 -2.70 17.90
CA LYS A 49 -12.01 -4.08 17.63
C LYS A 49 -10.52 -4.21 17.86
N VAL A 50 -10.13 -5.03 18.82
CA VAL A 50 -8.72 -5.31 19.15
C VAL A 50 -8.35 -6.68 18.65
N THR A 51 -7.27 -6.77 17.90
CA THR A 51 -6.63 -8.01 17.46
C THR A 51 -5.19 -8.05 17.97
N LYS A 52 -4.48 -9.13 17.67
CA LYS A 52 -3.07 -9.26 18.04
C LYS A 52 -2.21 -8.14 17.45
N GLU A 53 -2.47 -7.75 16.21
CA GLU A 53 -1.64 -6.81 15.44
C GLU A 53 -2.28 -5.41 15.33
N ASN A 54 -3.61 -5.32 15.35
CA ASN A 54 -4.31 -4.08 15.04
C ASN A 54 -5.40 -3.77 16.08
N THR A 55 -5.57 -2.47 16.34
CA THR A 55 -6.72 -1.92 17.04
C THR A 55 -7.47 -0.99 16.09
N THR A 56 -8.73 -1.32 15.79
CA THR A 56 -9.59 -0.55 14.89
C THR A 56 -10.65 0.18 15.71
N ILE A 57 -10.68 1.49 15.60
CA ILE A 57 -11.66 2.36 16.26
C ILE A 57 -12.60 2.89 15.18
N VAL A 58 -13.91 2.63 15.33
CA VAL A 58 -14.94 3.04 14.37
C VAL A 58 -15.96 3.94 15.02
N GLY A 59 -16.20 5.10 14.41
CA GLY A 59 -17.19 6.05 14.88
C GLY A 59 -16.80 6.67 16.23
N GLY A 60 -15.64 7.30 16.29
CA GLY A 60 -15.22 8.10 17.44
C GLY A 60 -16.17 9.27 17.66
N ALA A 61 -16.40 9.63 18.91
CA ALA A 61 -17.32 10.69 19.32
C ALA A 61 -16.62 12.04 19.57
N GLY A 62 -15.43 12.23 18.99
CA GLY A 62 -14.69 13.49 19.07
C GLY A 62 -15.41 14.64 18.37
N ASP A 63 -15.07 15.86 18.77
CA ASP A 63 -15.59 17.08 18.17
C ASP A 63 -15.11 17.23 16.73
N LYS A 64 -16.04 17.54 15.82
CA LYS A 64 -15.76 17.64 14.37
C LYS A 64 -14.82 18.79 14.03
N ASP A 65 -14.92 19.90 14.74
CA ASP A 65 -14.08 21.08 14.49
C ASP A 65 -12.65 20.83 15.02
N ALA A 66 -12.51 20.13 16.14
CA ALA A 66 -11.22 19.67 16.65
C ALA A 66 -10.55 18.68 15.69
N ILE A 67 -11.31 17.74 15.12
CA ILE A 67 -10.81 16.79 14.12
C ILE A 67 -10.39 17.55 12.85
N ALA A 68 -11.19 18.49 12.35
CA ALA A 68 -10.85 19.29 11.17
C ALA A 68 -9.60 20.13 11.40
N SER A 69 -9.46 20.75 12.56
CA SER A 69 -8.26 21.50 12.96
C SER A 69 -7.03 20.59 12.99
N ARG A 70 -7.16 19.39 13.58
CA ARG A 70 -6.06 18.41 13.62
C ARG A 70 -5.63 17.94 12.22
N ILE A 71 -6.59 17.70 11.32
CA ILE A 71 -6.34 17.39 9.91
C ILE A 71 -5.55 18.53 9.24
N GLY A 72 -5.93 19.78 9.49
CA GLY A 72 -5.21 20.95 8.98
C GLY A 72 -3.77 21.02 9.47
N GLN A 73 -3.53 20.76 10.77
CA GLN A 73 -2.18 20.69 11.33
C GLN A 73 -1.32 19.61 10.64
N ILE A 74 -1.86 18.41 10.43
CA ILE A 74 -1.11 17.33 9.77
C ILE A 74 -0.81 17.69 8.31
N ARG A 75 -1.72 18.35 7.57
CA ARG A 75 -1.46 18.83 6.20
C ARG A 75 -0.30 19.83 6.16
N ASN A 76 -0.29 20.78 7.06
CA ASN A 76 0.81 21.74 7.14
C ASN A 76 2.15 21.04 7.47
N GLN A 77 2.12 20.00 8.32
CA GLN A 77 3.31 19.20 8.61
C GLN A 77 3.80 18.42 7.38
N ILE A 78 2.89 17.91 6.53
CA ILE A 78 3.23 17.23 5.28
C ILE A 78 3.94 18.19 4.31
N GLU A 79 3.45 19.42 4.19
CA GLU A 79 4.05 20.45 3.33
C GLU A 79 5.44 20.89 3.83
N ALA A 80 5.63 20.96 5.15
CA ALA A 80 6.89 21.32 5.78
C ALA A 80 7.90 20.16 5.84
N ALA A 81 7.49 18.92 5.61
CA ALA A 81 8.34 17.74 5.73
C ALA A 81 9.40 17.69 4.62
N THR A 82 10.66 17.63 5.01
CA THR A 82 11.82 17.53 4.11
C THR A 82 12.18 16.10 3.73
N SER A 83 11.80 15.11 4.55
CA SER A 83 12.03 13.69 4.33
C SER A 83 10.82 13.03 3.70
N ASP A 84 11.02 12.25 2.63
CA ASP A 84 9.94 11.48 1.98
C ASP A 84 9.35 10.45 2.93
N PHE A 85 10.18 9.84 3.78
CA PHE A 85 9.72 8.89 4.80
C PHE A 85 8.80 9.56 5.83
N ASP A 86 9.13 10.76 6.32
CA ASP A 86 8.28 11.48 7.27
C ASP A 86 6.98 11.94 6.60
N ARG A 87 7.07 12.39 5.34
CA ARG A 87 5.90 12.74 4.53
C ARG A 87 4.94 11.56 4.38
N GLU A 88 5.45 10.36 4.06
CA GLU A 88 4.65 9.13 3.98
C GLU A 88 3.95 8.81 5.31
N LYS A 89 4.67 8.88 6.44
CA LYS A 89 4.09 8.63 7.77
C LYS A 89 3.04 9.65 8.19
N LEU A 90 3.21 10.90 7.83
CA LEU A 90 2.20 11.94 8.04
C LEU A 90 0.96 11.71 7.15
N GLN A 91 1.14 11.27 5.90
CA GLN A 91 0.04 10.90 5.01
C GLN A 91 -0.75 9.70 5.54
N GLU A 92 -0.09 8.69 6.10
CA GLU A 92 -0.77 7.57 6.77
C GLU A 92 -1.64 8.05 7.95
N ARG A 93 -1.14 8.98 8.77
CA ARG A 93 -1.91 9.57 9.88
C ARG A 93 -3.12 10.36 9.37
N LEU A 94 -2.89 11.20 8.36
CA LEU A 94 -3.95 11.97 7.70
C LEU A 94 -5.05 11.05 7.17
N ALA A 95 -4.70 9.99 6.47
CA ALA A 95 -5.64 9.04 5.91
C ALA A 95 -6.50 8.35 6.99
N LYS A 96 -5.89 7.98 8.11
CA LYS A 96 -6.62 7.36 9.24
C LYS A 96 -7.62 8.32 9.89
N LEU A 97 -7.27 9.60 9.99
CA LEU A 97 -8.10 10.60 10.65
C LEU A 97 -9.19 11.16 9.72
N ALA A 98 -8.85 11.44 8.47
CA ALA A 98 -9.74 12.06 7.49
C ALA A 98 -10.57 11.05 6.68
N GLY A 99 -10.00 9.89 6.37
CA GLY A 99 -10.61 8.88 5.49
C GLY A 99 -11.57 7.91 6.20
N GLY A 100 -11.49 7.82 7.52
CA GLY A 100 -12.26 6.85 8.30
C GLY A 100 -11.81 5.40 8.08
N VAL A 101 -12.64 4.45 8.50
CA VAL A 101 -12.38 3.01 8.37
C VAL A 101 -13.49 2.36 7.57
N ALA A 102 -13.13 1.77 6.43
CA ALA A 102 -14.03 0.91 5.67
C ALA A 102 -14.02 -0.51 6.25
N VAL A 103 -15.19 -1.08 6.49
CA VAL A 103 -15.34 -2.44 6.98
C VAL A 103 -16.02 -3.29 5.92
N ILE A 104 -15.25 -4.22 5.33
CA ILE A 104 -15.78 -5.20 4.39
C ILE A 104 -16.20 -6.44 5.18
N LYS A 105 -17.52 -6.70 5.22
CA LYS A 105 -18.05 -7.91 5.87
C LYS A 105 -18.07 -9.05 4.86
N VAL A 106 -17.44 -10.15 5.22
CA VAL A 106 -17.34 -11.37 4.39
C VAL A 106 -18.16 -12.47 5.05
N GLY A 107 -18.98 -13.15 4.26
CA GLY A 107 -19.75 -14.31 4.68
C GLY A 107 -19.72 -15.42 3.62
N ALA A 108 -19.93 -16.66 4.06
CA ALA A 108 -20.08 -17.82 3.22
C ALA A 108 -20.90 -18.90 3.95
N ALA A 109 -21.29 -19.94 3.21
CA ALA A 109 -22.08 -21.05 3.79
C ALA A 109 -21.25 -21.93 4.75
N THR A 110 -19.94 -22.02 4.54
CA THR A 110 -19.02 -22.79 5.38
C THR A 110 -17.88 -21.92 5.90
N GLU A 111 -17.26 -22.36 7.01
CA GLU A 111 -16.11 -21.67 7.59
C GLU A 111 -14.89 -21.69 6.66
N VAL A 112 -14.68 -22.80 5.95
CA VAL A 112 -13.58 -22.95 4.99
C VAL A 112 -13.73 -21.97 3.82
N GLU A 113 -14.93 -21.90 3.24
CA GLU A 113 -15.24 -20.96 2.15
C GLU A 113 -15.13 -19.50 2.61
N MET A 114 -15.59 -19.19 3.81
CA MET A 114 -15.47 -17.85 4.38
C MET A 114 -13.99 -17.45 4.55
N LYS A 115 -13.15 -18.39 5.02
CA LYS A 115 -11.71 -18.16 5.17
C LYS A 115 -11.02 -17.94 3.82
N ASP A 116 -11.36 -18.74 2.81
CA ASP A 116 -10.84 -18.57 1.44
C ASP A 116 -11.22 -17.20 0.86
N LYS A 117 -12.50 -16.83 0.93
CA LYS A 117 -12.97 -15.50 0.49
C LYS A 117 -12.26 -14.36 1.22
N LYS A 118 -12.07 -14.49 2.55
CA LYS A 118 -11.34 -13.50 3.34
C LYS A 118 -9.91 -13.34 2.86
N LEU A 119 -9.19 -14.44 2.63
CA LEU A 119 -7.81 -14.41 2.15
C LEU A 119 -7.70 -13.79 0.76
N ARG A 120 -8.62 -14.09 -0.15
CA ARG A 120 -8.66 -13.47 -1.50
C ARG A 120 -8.89 -11.96 -1.44
N ILE A 121 -9.78 -11.49 -0.57
CA ILE A 121 -10.02 -10.05 -0.40
C ILE A 121 -8.81 -9.37 0.23
N GLU A 122 -8.14 -10.03 1.19
CA GLU A 122 -6.93 -9.52 1.83
C GLU A 122 -5.77 -9.41 0.83
N ASP A 123 -5.61 -10.39 -0.05
CA ASP A 123 -4.64 -10.38 -1.14
C ASP A 123 -4.92 -9.25 -2.14
N ALA A 124 -6.17 -9.12 -2.60
CA ALA A 124 -6.59 -8.03 -3.48
C ALA A 124 -6.37 -6.64 -2.85
N LEU A 125 -6.63 -6.49 -1.55
CA LEU A 125 -6.38 -5.25 -0.82
C LEU A 125 -4.89 -4.90 -0.78
N ASN A 126 -4.03 -5.89 -0.51
CA ASN A 126 -2.58 -5.68 -0.46
C ASN A 126 -2.03 -5.33 -1.85
N ALA A 127 -2.48 -6.03 -2.89
CA ALA A 127 -2.12 -5.70 -4.28
C ALA A 127 -2.56 -4.29 -4.68
N THR A 128 -3.78 -3.88 -4.28
CA THR A 128 -4.29 -2.53 -4.55
C THR A 128 -3.48 -1.45 -3.83
N LYS A 129 -3.09 -1.69 -2.57
CA LYS A 129 -2.22 -0.75 -1.82
C LYS A 129 -0.86 -0.60 -2.48
N ALA A 130 -0.23 -1.71 -2.87
CA ALA A 130 1.04 -1.69 -3.59
C ALA A 130 0.92 -0.92 -4.92
N ALA A 131 -0.17 -1.16 -5.68
CA ALA A 131 -0.43 -0.46 -6.93
C ALA A 131 -0.58 1.06 -6.76
N VAL A 132 -1.22 1.52 -5.68
CA VAL A 132 -1.36 2.96 -5.38
C VAL A 132 -0.03 3.58 -4.96
N GLN A 133 0.81 2.85 -4.24
CA GLN A 133 2.08 3.36 -3.71
C GLN A 133 3.21 3.33 -4.74
N GLU A 134 3.30 2.26 -5.51
CA GLU A 134 4.44 1.96 -6.39
C GLU A 134 4.09 2.09 -7.88
N GLY A 135 2.81 2.20 -8.21
CA GLY A 135 2.33 2.17 -9.59
C GLY A 135 2.12 0.75 -10.12
N VAL A 136 1.83 0.66 -11.42
CA VAL A 136 1.55 -0.61 -12.08
C VAL A 136 2.31 -0.74 -13.38
N VAL A 137 2.65 -1.97 -13.75
CA VAL A 137 3.19 -2.33 -15.06
C VAL A 137 2.34 -3.42 -15.70
N ALA A 138 2.46 -3.61 -17.00
CA ALA A 138 1.74 -4.67 -17.70
C ALA A 138 2.15 -6.05 -17.14
N GLY A 139 1.17 -6.86 -16.77
CA GLY A 139 1.35 -8.21 -16.22
C GLY A 139 1.58 -9.26 -17.31
N GLY A 140 1.48 -10.54 -16.90
CA GLY A 140 1.54 -11.68 -17.83
C GLY A 140 2.90 -11.89 -18.51
N GLY A 141 3.98 -11.30 -17.97
CA GLY A 141 5.30 -11.34 -18.62
C GLY A 141 5.47 -10.31 -19.74
N THR A 142 4.53 -9.37 -19.92
CA THR A 142 4.56 -8.36 -20.99
C THR A 142 5.59 -7.27 -20.72
N ALA A 143 5.77 -6.84 -19.45
CA ALA A 143 6.74 -5.79 -19.12
C ALA A 143 8.19 -6.14 -19.56
N PRO A 144 8.74 -7.36 -19.32
CA PRO A 144 10.01 -7.77 -19.87
C PRO A 144 10.06 -7.74 -21.41
N ILE A 145 8.99 -8.15 -22.09
CA ILE A 145 8.91 -8.10 -23.55
C ILE A 145 9.02 -6.66 -24.06
N ASN A 146 8.38 -5.71 -23.38
CA ASN A 146 8.46 -4.29 -23.72
C ASN A 146 9.86 -3.69 -23.59
N ALA A 147 10.74 -4.29 -22.78
CA ALA A 147 12.13 -3.88 -22.62
C ALA A 147 13.05 -4.43 -23.74
N ILE A 148 12.60 -5.41 -24.52
CA ILE A 148 13.41 -6.06 -25.58
C ILE A 148 14.00 -5.06 -26.58
N PRO A 149 13.25 -4.08 -27.12
CA PRO A 149 13.80 -3.13 -28.09
C PRO A 149 15.00 -2.35 -27.53
N ALA A 150 14.87 -1.82 -26.31
CA ALA A 150 15.94 -1.05 -25.65
C ALA A 150 17.20 -1.92 -25.37
N VAL A 151 17.01 -3.17 -24.93
CA VAL A 151 18.12 -4.10 -24.68
C VAL A 151 18.78 -4.54 -26.01
N ARG A 152 18.01 -4.64 -27.09
CA ARG A 152 18.55 -4.95 -28.43
C ARG A 152 19.45 -3.82 -28.93
N GLU A 153 19.01 -2.59 -28.83
CA GLU A 153 19.80 -1.40 -29.17
C GLU A 153 21.11 -1.37 -28.37
N LEU A 154 21.04 -1.65 -27.07
CA LEU A 154 22.23 -1.78 -26.23
C LEU A 154 23.19 -2.91 -26.75
N CYS A 155 22.65 -4.09 -27.11
CA CYS A 155 23.45 -5.18 -27.64
C CYS A 155 24.20 -4.77 -28.93
N ASP A 156 23.62 -3.92 -29.76
CA ASP A 156 24.22 -3.45 -31.00
C ASP A 156 25.32 -2.42 -30.76
N SER A 157 25.32 -1.72 -29.63
CA SER A 157 26.36 -0.78 -29.21
C SER A 157 27.55 -1.42 -28.48
N LEU A 158 27.43 -2.68 -28.05
CA LEU A 158 28.46 -3.40 -27.29
C LEU A 158 29.24 -4.36 -28.14
N GLU A 159 30.46 -4.69 -27.70
CA GLU A 159 31.35 -5.65 -28.36
C GLU A 159 31.83 -6.75 -27.39
N GLY A 160 32.39 -7.84 -27.93
CA GLY A 160 33.03 -8.92 -27.16
C GLY A 160 32.11 -9.59 -26.14
N ASP A 161 32.61 -9.77 -24.94
CA ASP A 161 31.93 -10.48 -23.86
C ASP A 161 30.75 -9.68 -23.30
N GLU A 162 30.80 -8.36 -23.29
CA GLU A 162 29.71 -7.50 -22.88
C GLU A 162 28.50 -7.67 -23.79
N ARG A 163 28.72 -7.72 -25.11
CA ARG A 163 27.63 -8.01 -26.07
C ARG A 163 27.04 -9.39 -25.85
N THR A 164 27.84 -10.37 -25.52
CA THR A 164 27.42 -11.73 -25.24
C THR A 164 26.57 -11.77 -23.98
N GLY A 165 26.97 -11.06 -22.90
CA GLY A 165 26.21 -10.90 -21.69
C GLY A 165 24.82 -10.23 -21.91
N ALA A 166 24.79 -9.14 -22.69
CA ALA A 166 23.58 -8.45 -23.08
C ALA A 166 22.60 -9.33 -23.88
N LYS A 167 23.12 -10.17 -24.79
CA LYS A 167 22.32 -11.15 -25.53
C LYS A 167 21.71 -12.24 -24.65
N ILE A 168 22.39 -12.65 -23.57
CA ILE A 168 21.83 -13.59 -22.58
C ILE A 168 20.64 -12.95 -21.88
N VAL A 169 20.77 -11.69 -21.44
CA VAL A 169 19.66 -10.93 -20.84
C VAL A 169 18.50 -10.80 -21.82
N LEU A 170 18.76 -10.40 -23.07
CA LEU A 170 17.76 -10.30 -24.12
C LEU A 170 16.95 -11.59 -24.28
N LYS A 171 17.60 -12.73 -24.26
CA LYS A 171 16.97 -14.04 -24.34
C LYS A 171 16.13 -14.36 -23.09
N ALA A 172 16.62 -13.97 -21.92
CA ALA A 172 15.94 -14.21 -20.65
C ALA A 172 14.64 -13.40 -20.51
N LEU A 173 14.53 -12.23 -21.13
CA LEU A 173 13.32 -11.38 -21.09
C LEU A 173 12.08 -12.05 -21.67
N GLU A 174 12.23 -13.01 -22.58
CA GLU A 174 11.12 -13.78 -23.14
C GLU A 174 10.62 -14.90 -22.21
N ALA A 175 11.44 -15.34 -21.27
CA ALA A 175 11.17 -16.54 -20.47
C ALA A 175 9.89 -16.46 -19.63
N PRO A 176 9.54 -15.35 -18.96
CA PRO A 176 8.31 -15.26 -18.15
C PRO A 176 7.05 -15.46 -18.99
N LEU A 177 6.91 -14.77 -20.12
CA LEU A 177 5.74 -14.89 -21.00
C LEU A 177 5.67 -16.31 -21.62
N ARG A 178 6.80 -16.86 -22.08
CA ARG A 178 6.86 -18.22 -22.61
C ARG A 178 6.43 -19.27 -21.59
N GLN A 179 6.86 -19.12 -20.32
CA GLN A 179 6.49 -20.08 -19.28
C GLN A 179 5.00 -20.01 -18.94
N ILE A 180 4.42 -18.81 -18.89
CA ILE A 180 2.97 -18.64 -18.68
C ILE A 180 2.18 -19.30 -19.82
N ALA A 181 2.58 -19.07 -21.07
CA ALA A 181 1.94 -19.68 -22.23
C ALA A 181 2.05 -21.22 -22.18
N LYS A 182 3.21 -21.74 -21.87
CA LYS A 182 3.45 -23.20 -21.71
C LYS A 182 2.57 -23.81 -20.62
N ASN A 183 2.40 -23.12 -19.49
CA ASN A 183 1.52 -23.56 -18.40
C ASN A 183 0.04 -23.63 -18.83
N ALA A 184 -0.36 -22.80 -19.80
CA ALA A 184 -1.69 -22.83 -20.41
C ALA A 184 -1.80 -23.83 -21.58
N GLY A 185 -0.76 -24.62 -21.86
CA GLY A 185 -0.74 -25.56 -23.00
C GLY A 185 -0.53 -24.91 -24.37
N LEU A 186 -0.06 -23.65 -24.41
CA LEU A 186 0.15 -22.88 -25.63
C LEU A 186 1.64 -22.85 -26.01
N GLU A 187 1.91 -22.64 -27.32
CA GLU A 187 3.27 -22.49 -27.82
C GLU A 187 3.78 -21.06 -27.54
N GLY A 188 4.69 -20.96 -26.56
CA GLY A 188 5.17 -19.69 -26.05
C GLY A 188 5.93 -18.84 -27.08
N SER A 189 6.60 -19.46 -28.06
CA SER A 189 7.31 -18.75 -29.12
C SER A 189 6.36 -17.98 -30.04
N VAL A 190 5.23 -18.58 -30.42
CA VAL A 190 4.21 -17.95 -31.26
C VAL A 190 3.60 -16.74 -30.55
N ILE A 191 3.30 -16.88 -29.25
CA ILE A 191 2.70 -15.80 -28.45
C ILE A 191 3.70 -14.65 -28.28
N THR A 192 4.97 -14.92 -28.01
CA THR A 192 5.99 -13.88 -27.88
C THR A 192 6.14 -13.08 -29.18
N VAL A 193 6.16 -13.74 -30.33
CA VAL A 193 6.25 -13.09 -31.63
C VAL A 193 5.01 -12.25 -31.92
N SER A 194 3.81 -12.77 -31.63
CA SER A 194 2.56 -12.02 -31.80
C SER A 194 2.52 -10.74 -30.95
N TYR A 195 2.99 -10.80 -29.69
CA TYR A 195 3.03 -9.64 -28.82
C TYR A 195 4.03 -8.57 -29.27
N THR A 196 5.18 -8.97 -29.80
CA THR A 196 6.19 -8.03 -30.34
C THR A 196 5.72 -7.38 -31.65
N HIS A 197 4.99 -8.09 -32.50
CA HIS A 197 4.49 -7.58 -33.77
C HIS A 197 3.25 -6.70 -33.64
N LEU A 198 2.27 -7.07 -32.79
CA LEU A 198 1.05 -6.27 -32.60
C LEU A 198 1.35 -4.86 -32.06
N ARG A 199 2.36 -4.70 -31.23
CA ARG A 199 2.75 -3.38 -30.70
C ARG A 199 3.57 -2.53 -31.66
N ALA A 200 4.28 -3.13 -32.60
CA ALA A 200 4.97 -2.37 -33.66
C ALA A 200 3.97 -1.62 -34.55
N HIS A 201 2.74 -2.12 -34.68
CA HIS A 201 1.67 -1.45 -35.44
C HIS A 201 0.87 -0.41 -34.62
N GLU A 202 0.88 -0.48 -33.27
CA GLU A 202 0.18 0.53 -32.43
C GLU A 202 0.98 1.82 -32.23
N THR A 203 2.30 1.78 -32.36
CA THR A 203 3.17 2.97 -32.24
C THR A 203 3.26 3.82 -33.50
N ASP A 204 2.82 3.32 -34.65
CA ASP A 204 2.81 4.07 -35.94
C ASP A 204 1.51 4.88 -36.16
N SER A 205 0.60 4.94 -35.17
CA SER A 205 -0.70 5.59 -35.29
C SER A 205 -0.91 6.80 -34.36
N TYR A 206 0.15 7.39 -33.80
CA TYR A 206 0.08 8.65 -33.06
C TYR A 206 1.12 9.65 -33.54
#